data_2e6ac1bf083e091b553cbea58781b1fe
#
_entry.id   2e6ac1bf083e091b553cbea58781b1fe
#
_cell.length_a   1.000
_cell.length_b   1.000
_cell.length_c   1.000
_cell.angle_alpha   90.00
_cell.angle_beta   90.00
_cell.angle_gamma   90.00
#
_symmetry.space_group_name_H-M   'P 1'
#
loop_
_entity.id
_entity.type
_entity.pdbx_description
1 polymer ?
#
loop_
_entity_poly.entity_id
_entity_poly.type
_entity_poly.pdbx_seq_one_letter_code
_entity_poly.pdbx_strand_id
1 'polypeptide(L)'
;MSKFSGLGARLHSGETSIDYIGKRRRWYALSGLLIIVSIAALSLQGLHLGIEFKGGSSYTVTKAGSTIAQAESALEKAGITGEKIIQQVGNDKIRVQTGSLTTAESNAVQDSLASTFGVSIDSIDTQIIGPSWGKEITRKALYGLIGFLVVVILYLAMAFEPKMAIAAIVAVVHDVFITVGIYALVGFDVTPATVIGFLTILGYSLYDTVVVFDRVRENTRSITSTSKMTYSQAANLAVNQTVVRSINTTIVALLPVGSILFVGAGLLGAGTLKDLSLALFI
;
A
#
# COMPACT_ATOMS: atom_id res chain seq x y z
N MET A 1 13.14 -3.85 -34.51
CA MET A 1 13.42 -2.96 -33.36
C MET A 1 12.10 -2.23 -33.01
N SER A 2 11.60 -2.37 -31.78
CA SER A 2 10.32 -1.81 -31.39
C SER A 2 10.40 -0.27 -31.39
N LYS A 3 9.31 0.41 -31.78
CA LYS A 3 9.22 1.89 -31.75
C LYS A 3 9.50 2.48 -30.36
N PHE A 4 9.41 1.69 -29.29
CA PHE A 4 9.70 2.08 -27.91
C PHE A 4 11.19 2.11 -27.57
N SER A 5 12.05 1.30 -28.19
CA SER A 5 13.49 1.34 -27.92
C SER A 5 14.16 2.64 -28.39
N GLY A 6 13.59 3.27 -29.42
CA GLY A 6 14.10 4.57 -29.90
C GLY A 6 13.66 5.76 -29.03
N LEU A 7 12.49 5.70 -28.38
CA LEU A 7 11.98 6.78 -27.54
C LEU A 7 12.84 6.99 -26.28
N GLY A 8 13.21 5.88 -25.61
CA GLY A 8 14.05 5.93 -24.43
C GLY A 8 15.43 6.53 -24.68
N ALA A 9 16.06 6.14 -25.79
CA ALA A 9 17.34 6.69 -26.23
C ALA A 9 17.23 8.22 -26.54
N ARG A 10 16.17 8.62 -27.23
CA ARG A 10 15.89 10.01 -27.59
C ARG A 10 15.53 10.89 -26.39
N LEU A 11 14.86 10.36 -25.38
CA LEU A 11 14.61 11.06 -24.10
C LEU A 11 15.92 11.21 -23.31
N HIS A 12 16.76 10.19 -23.32
CA HIS A 12 18.05 10.22 -22.62
C HIS A 12 19.04 11.20 -23.29
N SER A 13 19.09 11.23 -24.64
CA SER A 13 19.93 12.15 -25.40
C SER A 13 19.42 13.60 -25.40
N GLY A 14 18.17 13.82 -24.97
CA GLY A 14 17.54 15.14 -25.01
C GLY A 14 17.00 15.55 -26.38
N GLU A 15 17.01 14.65 -27.39
CA GLU A 15 16.41 14.90 -28.71
C GLU A 15 14.88 15.04 -28.64
N THR A 16 14.26 14.38 -27.68
CA THR A 16 12.85 14.51 -27.38
C THR A 16 12.73 14.84 -25.89
N SER A 17 11.97 15.87 -25.54
CA SER A 17 11.78 16.29 -24.16
C SER A 17 10.30 16.47 -23.86
N ILE A 18 9.85 15.84 -22.76
CA ILE A 18 8.53 16.10 -22.21
C ILE A 18 8.68 17.21 -21.17
N ASP A 19 7.87 18.25 -21.29
CA ASP A 19 7.92 19.39 -20.36
C ASP A 19 7.17 19.04 -19.06
N TYR A 20 7.89 18.45 -18.11
CA TYR A 20 7.39 18.16 -16.75
C TYR A 20 7.39 19.41 -15.87
N ILE A 21 8.51 20.14 -15.87
CA ILE A 21 8.75 21.28 -14.96
C ILE A 21 7.91 22.50 -15.36
N GLY A 22 7.76 22.78 -16.66
CA GLY A 22 6.90 23.88 -17.11
C GLY A 22 5.41 23.65 -16.79
N LYS A 23 4.98 22.38 -16.80
CA LYS A 23 3.61 21.98 -16.47
C LYS A 23 3.40 21.66 -14.98
N ARG A 24 4.32 22.03 -14.08
CA ARG A 24 4.30 21.71 -12.64
C ARG A 24 2.97 22.05 -11.95
N ARG A 25 2.26 23.10 -12.36
CA ARG A 25 0.95 23.46 -11.78
C ARG A 25 -0.09 22.38 -11.98
N ARG A 26 -0.07 21.64 -13.09
CA ARG A 26 -1.00 20.54 -13.38
C ARG A 26 -0.69 19.34 -12.48
N TRP A 27 0.60 19.03 -12.28
CA TRP A 27 1.04 17.97 -11.39
C TRP A 27 0.71 18.26 -9.94
N TYR A 28 0.94 19.49 -9.48
CA TYR A 28 0.54 19.91 -8.13
C TYR A 28 -0.98 19.92 -7.93
N ALA A 29 -1.75 20.29 -8.94
CA ALA A 29 -3.21 20.23 -8.87
C ALA A 29 -3.72 18.78 -8.76
N LEU A 30 -3.14 17.86 -9.56
CA LEU A 30 -3.46 16.43 -9.49
C LEU A 30 -3.08 15.85 -8.12
N SER A 31 -1.86 16.09 -7.66
CA SER A 31 -1.37 15.66 -6.35
C SER A 31 -2.24 16.22 -5.21
N GLY A 32 -2.56 17.52 -5.25
CA GLY A 32 -3.44 18.15 -4.29
C GLY A 32 -4.85 17.55 -4.26
N LEU A 33 -5.40 17.21 -5.43
CA LEU A 33 -6.68 16.50 -5.52
C LEU A 33 -6.60 15.11 -4.86
N LEU A 34 -5.55 14.33 -5.14
CA LEU A 34 -5.34 13.02 -4.54
C LEU A 34 -5.21 13.11 -3.02
N ILE A 35 -4.47 14.09 -2.50
CA ILE A 35 -4.34 14.33 -1.06
C ILE A 35 -5.70 14.69 -0.45
N ILE A 36 -6.48 15.57 -1.07
CA ILE A 36 -7.82 15.95 -0.59
C ILE A 36 -8.74 14.73 -0.53
N VAL A 37 -8.75 13.90 -1.58
CA VAL A 37 -9.52 12.65 -1.61
C VAL A 37 -9.06 11.69 -0.52
N SER A 38 -7.75 11.55 -0.30
CA SER A 38 -7.18 10.73 0.77
C SER A 38 -7.59 11.19 2.15
N ILE A 39 -7.54 12.51 2.41
CA ILE A 39 -7.97 13.10 3.69
C ILE A 39 -9.48 12.90 3.88
N ALA A 40 -10.28 13.11 2.84
CA ALA A 40 -11.72 12.89 2.91
C ALA A 40 -12.04 11.42 3.21
N ALA A 41 -11.40 10.47 2.52
CA ALA A 41 -11.58 9.05 2.75
C ALA A 41 -11.21 8.65 4.20
N LEU A 42 -10.06 9.12 4.69
CA LEU A 42 -9.63 8.88 6.06
C LEU A 42 -10.58 9.49 7.11
N SER A 43 -11.14 10.67 6.84
CA SER A 43 -12.03 11.34 7.77
C SER A 43 -13.43 10.74 7.80
N LEU A 44 -13.93 10.24 6.66
CA LEU A 44 -15.30 9.72 6.52
C LEU A 44 -15.38 8.22 6.82
N GLN A 45 -14.40 7.44 6.37
CA GLN A 45 -14.42 5.99 6.47
C GLN A 45 -13.41 5.46 7.50
N GLY A 46 -12.32 6.21 7.77
CA GLY A 46 -11.24 5.74 8.63
C GLY A 46 -10.41 4.61 8.00
N LEU A 47 -9.55 3.99 8.80
CA LEU A 47 -8.79 2.80 8.43
C LEU A 47 -9.41 1.55 9.06
N HIS A 48 -9.57 0.53 8.26
CA HIS A 48 -9.98 -0.80 8.74
C HIS A 48 -8.76 -1.54 9.27
N LEU A 49 -8.56 -1.47 10.59
CA LEU A 49 -7.46 -2.21 11.24
C LEU A 49 -7.86 -3.68 11.38
N GLY A 50 -6.98 -4.57 10.92
CA GLY A 50 -7.13 -6.01 11.08
C GLY A 50 -7.15 -6.44 12.57
N ILE A 51 -7.62 -7.65 12.81
CA ILE A 51 -7.68 -8.23 14.16
C ILE A 51 -6.29 -8.33 14.82
N GLU A 52 -5.22 -8.35 14.03
CA GLU A 52 -3.85 -8.38 14.50
C GLU A 52 -3.48 -7.13 15.29
N PHE A 53 -4.13 -5.99 15.03
CA PHE A 53 -3.93 -4.73 15.72
C PHE A 53 -4.94 -4.48 16.84
N LYS A 54 -6.22 -4.78 16.60
CA LYS A 54 -7.30 -4.55 17.57
C LYS A 54 -7.43 -5.68 18.59
N GLY A 55 -6.99 -6.88 18.24
CA GLY A 55 -7.43 -8.12 18.84
C GLY A 55 -8.79 -8.53 18.28
N GLY A 56 -9.17 -9.79 18.42
CA GLY A 56 -10.44 -10.31 17.94
C GLY A 56 -10.31 -11.69 17.32
N SER A 57 -11.39 -12.13 16.70
CA SER A 57 -11.46 -13.42 16.02
C SER A 57 -11.89 -13.24 14.58
N SER A 58 -11.29 -13.97 13.66
CA SER A 58 -11.62 -13.98 12.24
C SER A 58 -11.91 -15.41 11.80
N TYR A 59 -13.02 -15.60 11.11
CA TYR A 59 -13.47 -16.86 10.56
C TYR A 59 -13.67 -16.70 9.07
N THR A 60 -13.00 -17.53 8.26
CA THR A 60 -13.16 -17.51 6.81
C THR A 60 -13.81 -18.82 6.37
N VAL A 61 -15.01 -18.73 5.83
CA VAL A 61 -15.76 -19.86 5.27
C VAL A 61 -15.60 -19.83 3.76
N THR A 62 -15.15 -20.93 3.17
CA THR A 62 -15.05 -21.08 1.71
C THR A 62 -16.21 -21.94 1.22
N LYS A 63 -17.18 -21.31 0.55
CA LYS A 63 -18.32 -22.00 -0.07
C LYS A 63 -18.90 -21.12 -1.19
N ALA A 64 -19.06 -21.68 -2.36
CA ALA A 64 -19.72 -21.00 -3.47
C ALA A 64 -21.18 -20.64 -3.13
N GLY A 65 -21.58 -19.42 -3.50
CA GLY A 65 -22.93 -18.91 -3.25
C GLY A 65 -23.19 -18.48 -1.80
N SER A 66 -22.14 -18.32 -0.99
CA SER A 66 -22.25 -17.77 0.37
C SER A 66 -22.68 -16.30 0.34
N THR A 67 -23.55 -15.91 1.29
CA THR A 67 -24.05 -14.56 1.39
C THR A 67 -23.77 -13.95 2.77
N ILE A 68 -23.66 -12.61 2.80
CA ILE A 68 -23.48 -11.86 4.06
C ILE A 68 -24.64 -12.13 5.02
N ALA A 69 -25.88 -12.20 4.54
CA ALA A 69 -27.05 -12.48 5.36
C ALA A 69 -26.99 -13.83 6.06
N GLN A 70 -26.44 -14.86 5.42
CA GLN A 70 -26.21 -16.16 6.06
C GLN A 70 -25.22 -16.08 7.21
N ALA A 71 -24.12 -15.32 7.02
CA ALA A 71 -23.13 -15.12 8.07
C ALA A 71 -23.70 -14.28 9.25
N GLU A 72 -24.52 -13.28 8.98
CA GLU A 72 -25.21 -12.52 10.02
C GLU A 72 -26.13 -13.44 10.85
N SER A 73 -26.96 -14.24 10.18
CA SER A 73 -27.83 -15.19 10.85
C SER A 73 -27.05 -16.22 11.70
N ALA A 74 -25.87 -16.65 11.22
CA ALA A 74 -25.01 -17.55 11.98
C ALA A 74 -24.47 -16.90 13.27
N LEU A 75 -24.04 -15.63 13.19
CA LEU A 75 -23.57 -14.89 14.36
C LEU A 75 -24.68 -14.64 15.38
N GLU A 76 -25.89 -14.33 14.91
CA GLU A 76 -27.06 -14.16 15.78
C GLU A 76 -27.41 -15.46 16.52
N LYS A 77 -27.40 -16.60 15.83
CA LYS A 77 -27.59 -17.92 16.44
C LYS A 77 -26.52 -18.25 17.48
N ALA A 78 -25.27 -17.82 17.25
CA ALA A 78 -24.18 -17.97 18.20
C ALA A 78 -24.26 -16.97 19.38
N GLY A 79 -25.24 -16.07 19.40
CA GLY A 79 -25.40 -15.07 20.46
C GLY A 79 -24.41 -13.90 20.43
N ILE A 80 -23.76 -13.66 19.30
CA ILE A 80 -22.78 -12.59 19.14
C ILE A 80 -23.51 -11.28 18.80
N THR A 81 -23.54 -10.36 19.77
CA THR A 81 -24.19 -9.03 19.63
C THR A 81 -23.18 -7.88 19.54
N GLY A 82 -21.88 -8.15 19.71
CA GLY A 82 -20.80 -7.17 19.70
C GLY A 82 -20.43 -6.66 18.30
N GLU A 83 -19.29 -5.96 18.23
CA GLU A 83 -18.73 -5.48 16.97
C GLU A 83 -18.48 -6.66 16.02
N LYS A 84 -19.06 -6.59 14.85
CA LYS A 84 -18.91 -7.60 13.80
C LYS A 84 -18.70 -6.94 12.44
N ILE A 85 -17.77 -7.48 11.68
CA ILE A 85 -17.50 -7.07 10.30
C ILE A 85 -17.62 -8.32 9.43
N ILE A 86 -18.52 -8.29 8.45
CA ILE A 86 -18.71 -9.40 7.52
C ILE A 86 -18.39 -8.91 6.12
N GLN A 87 -17.48 -9.61 5.48
CA GLN A 87 -16.99 -9.24 4.15
C GLN A 87 -17.08 -10.43 3.21
N GLN A 88 -17.54 -10.18 1.99
CA GLN A 88 -17.43 -11.16 0.92
C GLN A 88 -16.06 -11.02 0.26
N VAL A 89 -15.30 -12.10 0.20
CA VAL A 89 -13.95 -12.14 -0.39
C VAL A 89 -13.99 -13.01 -1.64
N GLY A 90 -14.03 -12.36 -2.79
CA GLY A 90 -14.27 -13.05 -4.06
C GLY A 90 -15.71 -13.55 -4.18
N ASN A 91 -15.92 -14.64 -4.93
CA ASN A 91 -17.26 -15.18 -5.19
C ASN A 91 -17.63 -16.38 -4.29
N ASP A 92 -16.67 -16.89 -3.52
CA ASP A 92 -16.78 -18.16 -2.83
C ASP A 92 -16.38 -18.12 -1.35
N LYS A 93 -15.95 -16.95 -0.83
CA LYS A 93 -15.49 -16.82 0.55
C LYS A 93 -16.24 -15.73 1.29
N ILE A 94 -16.61 -16.04 2.53
CA ILE A 94 -17.11 -15.07 3.49
C ILE A 94 -16.13 -15.00 4.65
N ARG A 95 -15.68 -13.81 4.98
CA ARG A 95 -14.88 -13.51 6.16
C ARG A 95 -15.75 -12.83 7.19
N VAL A 96 -15.75 -13.38 8.39
CA VAL A 96 -16.44 -12.84 9.57
C VAL A 96 -15.38 -12.44 10.59
N GLN A 97 -15.35 -11.18 10.98
CA GLN A 97 -14.49 -10.69 12.05
C GLN A 97 -15.35 -10.24 13.23
N THR A 98 -14.92 -10.56 14.43
CA THR A 98 -15.59 -10.18 15.68
C THR A 98 -14.56 -9.58 16.64
N GLY A 99 -15.04 -8.91 17.69
CA GLY A 99 -14.20 -8.56 18.82
C GLY A 99 -13.65 -9.82 19.51
N SER A 100 -12.89 -9.61 20.60
CA SER A 100 -12.34 -10.72 21.38
C SER A 100 -13.43 -11.58 21.99
N LEU A 101 -13.43 -12.86 21.67
CA LEU A 101 -14.36 -13.87 22.16
C LEU A 101 -13.67 -14.78 23.16
N THR A 102 -14.42 -15.33 24.09
CA THR A 102 -13.99 -16.48 24.91
C THR A 102 -13.91 -17.75 24.04
N THR A 103 -13.22 -18.77 24.51
CA THR A 103 -13.13 -20.04 23.80
C THR A 103 -14.52 -20.66 23.55
N ALA A 104 -15.44 -20.55 24.51
CA ALA A 104 -16.79 -21.08 24.37
C ALA A 104 -17.59 -20.33 23.28
N GLU A 105 -17.51 -19.00 23.25
CA GLU A 105 -18.15 -18.17 22.23
C GLU A 105 -17.54 -18.42 20.84
N SER A 106 -16.21 -18.57 20.76
CA SER A 106 -15.53 -18.88 19.50
C SER A 106 -15.97 -20.23 18.93
N ASN A 107 -16.11 -21.27 19.78
CA ASN A 107 -16.61 -22.55 19.36
C ASN A 107 -18.07 -22.46 18.89
N ALA A 108 -18.92 -21.72 19.62
CA ALA A 108 -20.30 -21.50 19.21
C ALA A 108 -20.44 -20.83 17.86
N VAL A 109 -19.54 -19.86 17.56
CA VAL A 109 -19.47 -19.20 16.23
C VAL A 109 -19.07 -20.20 15.15
N GLN A 110 -18.04 -21.03 15.39
CA GLN A 110 -17.61 -22.04 14.42
C GLN A 110 -18.73 -23.08 14.15
N ASP A 111 -19.37 -23.59 15.18
CA ASP A 111 -20.48 -24.53 15.05
C ASP A 111 -21.64 -23.92 14.26
N SER A 112 -21.99 -22.69 14.57
CA SER A 112 -23.08 -21.98 13.89
C SER A 112 -22.74 -21.67 12.42
N LEU A 113 -21.52 -21.25 12.12
CA LEU A 113 -21.06 -21.05 10.75
C LEU A 113 -21.04 -22.39 9.98
N ALA A 114 -20.48 -23.45 10.58
CA ALA A 114 -20.42 -24.78 9.97
C ALA A 114 -21.82 -25.27 9.60
N SER A 115 -22.79 -25.21 10.55
CA SER A 115 -24.16 -25.63 10.33
C SER A 115 -24.91 -24.77 9.31
N THR A 116 -24.75 -23.44 9.36
CA THR A 116 -25.45 -22.52 8.46
C THR A 116 -24.93 -22.63 7.02
N PHE A 117 -23.63 -22.80 6.85
CA PHE A 117 -23.03 -22.95 5.53
C PHE A 117 -22.96 -24.42 5.07
N GLY A 118 -23.23 -25.40 5.96
CA GLY A 118 -23.15 -26.83 5.64
C GLY A 118 -21.73 -27.26 5.24
N VAL A 119 -20.73 -26.78 5.98
CA VAL A 119 -19.32 -27.13 5.82
C VAL A 119 -18.79 -27.80 7.09
N SER A 120 -17.68 -28.50 6.98
CA SER A 120 -16.99 -29.02 8.16
C SER A 120 -16.36 -27.89 8.97
N ILE A 121 -16.32 -28.02 10.30
CA ILE A 121 -15.63 -27.06 11.19
C ILE A 121 -14.16 -26.90 10.78
N ASP A 122 -13.49 -27.99 10.42
CA ASP A 122 -12.09 -28.03 10.02
C ASP A 122 -11.83 -27.27 8.70
N SER A 123 -12.88 -26.98 7.92
CA SER A 123 -12.79 -26.18 6.70
C SER A 123 -12.96 -24.68 6.93
N ILE A 124 -13.26 -24.27 8.16
CA ILE A 124 -13.34 -22.88 8.56
C ILE A 124 -11.96 -22.42 9.02
N ASP A 125 -11.33 -21.56 8.23
CA ASP A 125 -10.06 -20.94 8.62
C ASP A 125 -10.33 -19.96 9.78
N THR A 126 -9.78 -20.27 10.96
CA THR A 126 -10.03 -19.54 12.21
C THR A 126 -8.75 -18.95 12.74
N GLN A 127 -8.75 -17.64 12.96
CA GLN A 127 -7.65 -16.89 13.55
C GLN A 127 -8.15 -16.12 14.77
N ILE A 128 -7.50 -16.29 15.91
CA ILE A 128 -7.86 -15.65 17.18
C ILE A 128 -6.64 -14.88 17.70
N ILE A 129 -6.82 -13.59 17.92
CA ILE A 129 -5.77 -12.68 18.41
C ILE A 129 -6.23 -12.05 19.72
N GLY A 130 -5.49 -12.30 20.79
CA GLY A 130 -5.76 -11.69 22.09
C GLY A 130 -5.47 -10.18 22.08
N PRO A 131 -6.20 -9.36 22.88
CA PRO A 131 -6.05 -7.89 22.89
C PRO A 131 -4.67 -7.42 23.32
N SER A 132 -3.99 -8.14 24.20
CA SER A 132 -2.63 -7.86 24.63
C SER A 132 -1.62 -7.99 23.49
N TRP A 133 -1.79 -9.01 22.67
CA TRP A 133 -0.98 -9.25 21.47
C TRP A 133 -1.17 -8.14 20.44
N GLY A 134 -2.42 -7.75 20.16
CA GLY A 134 -2.72 -6.68 19.22
C GLY A 134 -2.05 -5.35 19.61
N LYS A 135 -2.09 -4.99 20.91
CA LYS A 135 -1.40 -3.79 21.42
C LYS A 135 0.13 -3.87 21.24
N GLU A 136 0.71 -5.04 21.45
CA GLU A 136 2.15 -5.23 21.28
C GLU A 136 2.57 -5.14 19.82
N ILE A 137 1.82 -5.75 18.91
CA ILE A 137 2.03 -5.67 17.47
C ILE A 137 1.92 -4.21 16.99
N THR A 138 0.88 -3.48 17.41
CA THR A 138 0.70 -2.06 17.07
C THR A 138 1.91 -1.23 17.51
N ARG A 139 2.38 -1.44 18.74
CA ARG A 139 3.56 -0.74 19.26
C ARG A 139 4.82 -1.05 18.47
N LYS A 140 5.06 -2.32 18.14
CA LYS A 140 6.22 -2.74 17.33
C LYS A 140 6.15 -2.21 15.91
N ALA A 141 4.98 -2.23 15.29
CA ALA A 141 4.76 -1.66 13.96
C ALA A 141 5.05 -0.15 13.93
N LEU A 142 4.57 0.59 14.94
CA LEU A 142 4.82 2.02 15.07
C LEU A 142 6.30 2.33 15.29
N TYR A 143 6.99 1.58 16.15
CA TYR A 143 8.43 1.75 16.33
C TYR A 143 9.22 1.43 15.05
N GLY A 144 8.82 0.39 14.31
CA GLY A 144 9.41 0.06 13.02
C GLY A 144 9.24 1.18 12.00
N LEU A 145 8.03 1.74 11.90
CA LEU A 145 7.73 2.86 11.00
C LEU A 145 8.54 4.12 11.37
N ILE A 146 8.54 4.50 12.65
CA ILE A 146 9.29 5.67 13.12
C ILE A 146 10.79 5.46 12.89
N GLY A 147 11.32 4.30 13.28
CA GLY A 147 12.73 3.96 13.08
C GLY A 147 13.13 4.01 11.61
N PHE A 148 12.31 3.45 10.72
CA PHE A 148 12.53 3.52 9.28
C PHE A 148 12.55 4.97 8.78
N LEU A 149 11.56 5.79 9.15
CA LEU A 149 11.50 7.19 8.73
C LEU A 149 12.71 8.00 9.23
N VAL A 150 13.14 7.77 10.47
CA VAL A 150 14.34 8.43 11.03
C VAL A 150 15.59 8.07 10.20
N VAL A 151 15.80 6.79 9.91
CA VAL A 151 16.94 6.34 9.09
C VAL A 151 16.89 6.95 7.69
N VAL A 152 15.71 6.99 7.07
CA VAL A 152 15.50 7.60 5.75
C VAL A 152 15.80 9.09 5.76
N ILE A 153 15.28 9.83 6.75
CA ILE A 153 15.52 11.28 6.89
C ILE A 153 17.02 11.56 7.07
N LEU A 154 17.69 10.79 7.93
CA LEU A 154 19.14 10.93 8.14
C LEU A 154 19.91 10.64 6.84
N TYR A 155 19.57 9.58 6.14
CA TYR A 155 20.19 9.25 4.85
C TYR A 155 20.02 10.38 3.84
N LEU A 156 18.80 10.89 3.67
CA LEU A 156 18.52 11.99 2.71
C LEU A 156 19.24 13.28 3.10
N ALA A 157 19.31 13.60 4.40
CA ALA A 157 20.02 14.78 4.89
C ALA A 157 21.55 14.70 4.65
N MET A 158 22.10 13.48 4.66
CA MET A 158 23.53 13.27 4.37
C MET A 158 23.82 13.18 2.88
N ALA A 159 22.91 12.63 2.09
CA ALA A 159 23.10 12.38 0.65
C ALA A 159 22.89 13.63 -0.21
N PHE A 160 21.98 14.53 0.21
CA PHE A 160 21.53 15.65 -0.60
C PHE A 160 21.68 17.00 0.10
N GLU A 161 21.68 18.07 -0.72
CA GLU A 161 21.57 19.44 -0.21
C GLU A 161 20.24 19.63 0.54
N PRO A 162 20.19 20.53 1.57
CA PRO A 162 19.01 20.67 2.42
C PRO A 162 17.68 20.89 1.68
N LYS A 163 17.69 21.66 0.59
CA LYS A 163 16.48 21.91 -0.22
C LYS A 163 15.99 20.65 -0.91
N MET A 164 16.90 19.83 -1.43
CA MET A 164 16.57 18.56 -2.08
C MET A 164 16.12 17.49 -1.04
N ALA A 165 16.79 17.44 0.12
CA ALA A 165 16.42 16.56 1.19
C ALA A 165 15.00 16.85 1.71
N ILE A 166 14.64 18.11 1.92
CA ILE A 166 13.27 18.52 2.30
C ILE A 166 12.27 18.11 1.21
N ALA A 167 12.59 18.34 -0.05
CA ALA A 167 11.69 17.94 -1.15
C ALA A 167 11.50 16.42 -1.22
N ALA A 168 12.54 15.63 -0.97
CA ALA A 168 12.44 14.17 -0.88
C ALA A 168 11.58 13.70 0.30
N ILE A 169 11.72 14.32 1.47
CA ILE A 169 10.90 14.02 2.64
C ILE A 169 9.42 14.34 2.35
N VAL A 170 9.14 15.48 1.72
CA VAL A 170 7.78 15.85 1.31
C VAL A 170 7.20 14.82 0.32
N ALA A 171 8.01 14.30 -0.62
CA ALA A 171 7.59 13.26 -1.53
C ALA A 171 7.24 11.96 -0.79
N VAL A 172 8.06 11.53 0.17
CA VAL A 172 7.78 10.34 1.01
C VAL A 172 6.48 10.51 1.78
N VAL A 173 6.28 11.66 2.43
CA VAL A 173 5.04 11.94 3.16
C VAL A 173 3.83 11.93 2.23
N HIS A 174 3.96 12.51 1.03
CA HIS A 174 2.92 12.48 0.00
C HIS A 174 2.55 11.05 -0.39
N ASP A 175 3.53 10.19 -0.65
CA ASP A 175 3.30 8.80 -1.06
C ASP A 175 2.61 8.00 0.05
N VAL A 176 3.04 8.17 1.31
CA VAL A 176 2.36 7.57 2.47
C VAL A 176 0.89 8.01 2.53
N PHE A 177 0.63 9.31 2.40
CA PHE A 177 -0.74 9.85 2.48
C PHE A 177 -1.63 9.30 1.40
N ILE A 178 -1.17 9.21 0.17
CA ILE A 178 -1.96 8.67 -0.95
C ILE A 178 -2.21 7.17 -0.73
N THR A 179 -1.19 6.40 -0.38
CA THR A 179 -1.33 4.95 -0.17
C THR A 179 -2.32 4.65 0.97
N VAL A 180 -2.17 5.33 2.11
CA VAL A 180 -3.10 5.20 3.24
C VAL A 180 -4.50 5.69 2.88
N GLY A 181 -4.61 6.73 2.06
CA GLY A 181 -5.87 7.23 1.54
C GLY A 181 -6.60 6.24 0.63
N ILE A 182 -5.87 5.54 -0.24
CA ILE A 182 -6.43 4.48 -1.08
C ILE A 182 -6.95 3.32 -0.21
N TYR A 183 -6.19 2.92 0.82
CA TYR A 183 -6.63 1.90 1.78
C TYR A 183 -7.94 2.28 2.47
N ALA A 184 -8.06 3.52 2.93
CA ALA A 184 -9.28 4.03 3.53
C ALA A 184 -10.44 4.08 2.52
N LEU A 185 -10.19 4.56 1.30
CA LEU A 185 -11.21 4.74 0.26
C LEU A 185 -11.81 3.41 -0.21
N VAL A 186 -10.96 2.38 -0.36
CA VAL A 186 -11.38 1.05 -0.84
C VAL A 186 -11.86 0.17 0.32
N GLY A 187 -11.51 0.50 1.56
CA GLY A 187 -11.86 -0.28 2.74
C GLY A 187 -11.00 -1.54 2.92
N PHE A 188 -9.74 -1.48 2.51
CA PHE A 188 -8.81 -2.61 2.71
C PHE A 188 -8.38 -2.72 4.17
N ASP A 189 -8.22 -3.96 4.64
CA ASP A 189 -7.74 -4.23 5.99
C ASP A 189 -6.24 -3.89 6.11
N VAL A 190 -5.90 -3.12 7.14
CA VAL A 190 -4.51 -2.84 7.51
C VAL A 190 -4.05 -3.92 8.48
N THR A 191 -3.15 -4.77 8.04
CA THR A 191 -2.54 -5.87 8.80
C THR A 191 -1.04 -5.60 9.01
N PRO A 192 -0.32 -6.34 9.87
CA PRO A 192 1.13 -6.25 9.95
C PRO A 192 1.83 -6.49 8.60
N ALA A 193 1.29 -7.39 7.78
CA ALA A 193 1.78 -7.63 6.42
C ALA A 193 1.61 -6.38 5.54
N THR A 194 0.51 -5.65 5.67
CA THR A 194 0.28 -4.37 5.01
C THR A 194 1.34 -3.33 5.40
N VAL A 195 1.67 -3.24 6.71
CA VAL A 195 2.71 -2.31 7.20
C VAL A 195 4.08 -2.66 6.61
N ILE A 196 4.44 -3.94 6.54
CA ILE A 196 5.67 -4.40 5.89
C ILE A 196 5.65 -4.01 4.40
N GLY A 197 4.52 -4.20 3.72
CA GLY A 197 4.33 -3.77 2.34
C GLY A 197 4.54 -2.26 2.17
N PHE A 198 3.97 -1.44 3.04
CA PHE A 198 4.16 0.01 3.01
C PHE A 198 5.62 0.42 3.19
N LEU A 199 6.32 -0.15 4.16
CA LEU A 199 7.74 0.14 4.36
C LEU A 199 8.57 -0.27 3.14
N THR A 200 8.21 -1.37 2.49
CA THR A 200 8.91 -1.87 1.30
C THR A 200 8.69 -0.94 0.11
N ILE A 201 7.44 -0.52 -0.16
CA ILE A 201 7.14 0.39 -1.28
C ILE A 201 7.75 1.77 -1.08
N LEU A 202 7.81 2.25 0.16
CA LEU A 202 8.52 3.48 0.47
C LEU A 202 10.02 3.38 0.11
N GLY A 203 10.62 2.21 0.28
CA GLY A 203 11.99 1.96 -0.16
C GLY A 203 12.15 2.07 -1.68
N TYR A 204 11.21 1.55 -2.46
CA TYR A 204 11.20 1.69 -3.92
C TYR A 204 10.97 3.12 -4.37
N SER A 205 10.00 3.82 -3.77
CA SER A 205 9.72 5.23 -4.08
C SER A 205 10.93 6.12 -3.78
N LEU A 206 11.58 5.88 -2.64
CA LEU A 206 12.81 6.58 -2.28
C LEU A 206 13.95 6.32 -3.26
N TYR A 207 14.10 5.08 -3.71
CA TYR A 207 15.13 4.74 -4.71
C TYR A 207 14.96 5.55 -5.98
N ASP A 208 13.75 5.66 -6.53
CA ASP A 208 13.47 6.47 -7.70
C ASP A 208 13.68 7.97 -7.43
N THR A 209 13.25 8.47 -6.28
CA THR A 209 13.47 9.87 -5.87
C THR A 209 14.96 10.20 -5.80
N VAL A 210 15.76 9.32 -5.20
CA VAL A 210 17.23 9.47 -5.10
C VAL A 210 17.86 9.51 -6.47
N VAL A 211 17.48 8.61 -7.39
CA VAL A 211 18.02 8.57 -8.75
C VAL A 211 17.71 9.84 -9.55
N VAL A 212 16.47 10.33 -9.45
CA VAL A 212 16.06 11.56 -10.12
C VAL A 212 16.82 12.75 -9.55
N PHE A 213 16.95 12.85 -8.22
CA PHE A 213 17.62 13.95 -7.56
C PHE A 213 19.13 13.96 -7.81
N ASP A 214 19.77 12.81 -7.82
CA ASP A 214 21.18 12.69 -8.17
C ASP A 214 21.41 13.17 -9.60
N ARG A 215 20.54 12.82 -10.54
CA ARG A 215 20.62 13.29 -11.92
C ARG A 215 20.34 14.78 -12.03
N VAL A 216 19.39 15.32 -11.28
CA VAL A 216 19.17 16.78 -11.20
C VAL A 216 20.42 17.49 -10.69
N ARG A 217 21.01 16.98 -9.60
CA ARG A 217 22.24 17.52 -9.01
C ARG A 217 23.40 17.50 -10.02
N GLU A 218 23.59 16.40 -10.74
CA GLU A 218 24.61 16.27 -11.78
C GLU A 218 24.43 17.32 -12.88
N ASN A 219 23.20 17.43 -13.43
CA ASN A 219 22.91 18.35 -14.53
C ASN A 219 22.95 19.83 -14.11
N THR A 220 22.74 20.14 -12.83
CA THR A 220 22.70 21.51 -12.32
C THR A 220 24.02 21.99 -11.72
N ARG A 221 24.94 21.08 -11.41
CA ARG A 221 26.19 21.37 -10.71
C ARG A 221 27.10 22.41 -11.47
N SER A 222 27.04 22.39 -12.78
CA SER A 222 27.88 23.27 -13.63
C SER A 222 27.15 24.52 -14.13
N ILE A 223 25.94 24.80 -13.65
CA ILE A 223 25.16 25.95 -14.10
C ILE A 223 25.73 27.22 -13.43
N THR A 224 26.23 28.11 -14.25
CA THR A 224 26.71 29.45 -13.88
C THR A 224 25.84 30.52 -14.53
N SER A 225 26.03 31.78 -14.18
CA SER A 225 25.33 32.92 -14.79
C SER A 225 25.53 33.06 -16.30
N THR A 226 26.59 32.45 -16.84
CA THR A 226 26.93 32.43 -18.27
C THR A 226 26.44 31.19 -19.01
N SER A 227 25.81 30.25 -18.31
CA SER A 227 25.32 28.99 -18.92
C SER A 227 24.14 29.27 -19.86
N LYS A 228 24.12 28.58 -21.02
CA LYS A 228 23.00 28.66 -21.99
C LYS A 228 21.72 28.02 -21.50
N MET A 229 21.79 27.17 -20.45
CA MET A 229 20.68 26.38 -19.90
C MET A 229 20.31 26.92 -18.52
N THR A 230 19.01 27.10 -18.28
CA THR A 230 18.49 27.48 -16.96
C THR A 230 18.40 26.27 -16.02
N TYR A 231 18.36 26.50 -14.70
CA TYR A 231 18.15 25.42 -13.70
C TYR A 231 16.90 24.58 -14.00
N SER A 232 15.79 25.22 -14.36
CA SER A 232 14.55 24.53 -14.70
C SER A 232 14.68 23.63 -15.94
N GLN A 233 15.43 24.07 -16.95
CA GLN A 233 15.69 23.26 -18.13
C GLN A 233 16.59 22.08 -17.82
N ALA A 234 17.63 22.24 -17.01
CA ALA A 234 18.51 21.18 -16.59
C ALA A 234 17.79 20.15 -15.71
N ALA A 235 16.92 20.59 -14.79
CA ALA A 235 16.08 19.74 -14.00
C ALA A 235 15.07 18.95 -14.88
N ASN A 236 14.45 19.62 -15.88
CA ASN A 236 13.54 18.93 -16.81
C ASN A 236 14.27 17.88 -17.65
N LEU A 237 15.50 18.17 -18.06
CA LEU A 237 16.34 17.19 -18.76
C LEU A 237 16.65 15.97 -17.87
N ALA A 238 16.98 16.20 -16.59
CA ALA A 238 17.25 15.13 -15.64
C ALA A 238 16.05 14.19 -15.49
N VAL A 239 14.84 14.73 -15.34
CA VAL A 239 13.61 13.94 -15.28
C VAL A 239 13.42 13.12 -16.56
N ASN A 240 13.60 13.70 -17.74
CA ASN A 240 13.49 12.98 -19.01
C ASN A 240 14.53 11.87 -19.14
N GLN A 241 15.74 12.06 -18.64
CA GLN A 241 16.81 11.06 -18.65
C GLN A 241 16.54 9.86 -17.74
N THR A 242 15.78 10.06 -16.67
CA THR A 242 15.50 9.05 -15.67
C THR A 242 14.15 8.35 -15.83
N VAL A 243 13.17 9.00 -16.46
CA VAL A 243 11.77 8.50 -16.54
C VAL A 243 11.66 7.10 -17.12
N VAL A 244 12.41 6.76 -18.17
CA VAL A 244 12.37 5.42 -18.80
C VAL A 244 12.91 4.36 -17.83
N ARG A 245 13.95 4.70 -17.07
CA ARG A 245 14.49 3.81 -16.03
C ARG A 245 13.46 3.59 -14.93
N SER A 246 12.83 4.65 -14.42
CA SER A 246 11.80 4.57 -13.39
C SER A 246 10.60 3.70 -13.84
N ILE A 247 10.10 3.90 -15.05
CA ILE A 247 9.04 3.07 -15.61
C ILE A 247 9.46 1.60 -15.69
N ASN A 248 10.65 1.30 -16.21
CA ASN A 248 11.13 -0.08 -16.30
C ASN A 248 11.30 -0.72 -14.92
N THR A 249 11.86 0.00 -13.95
CA THR A 249 12.03 -0.46 -12.58
C THR A 249 10.67 -0.78 -11.94
N THR A 250 9.69 0.10 -12.11
CA THR A 250 8.31 -0.10 -11.62
C THR A 250 7.67 -1.33 -12.25
N ILE A 251 7.77 -1.49 -13.57
CA ILE A 251 7.21 -2.67 -14.27
C ILE A 251 7.85 -3.96 -13.76
N VAL A 252 9.18 -4.00 -13.64
CA VAL A 252 9.91 -5.18 -13.15
C VAL A 252 9.54 -5.50 -11.69
N ALA A 253 9.32 -4.49 -10.85
CA ALA A 253 8.88 -4.69 -9.47
C ALA A 253 7.42 -5.17 -9.38
N LEU A 254 6.53 -4.64 -10.24
CA LEU A 254 5.11 -5.00 -10.25
C LEU A 254 4.84 -6.42 -10.76
N LEU A 255 5.67 -6.97 -11.65
CA LEU A 255 5.45 -8.31 -12.22
C LEU A 255 5.38 -9.42 -11.14
N PRO A 256 6.38 -9.60 -10.26
CA PRO A 256 6.30 -10.62 -9.21
C PRO A 256 5.19 -10.33 -8.19
N VAL A 257 5.01 -9.06 -7.82
CA VAL A 257 3.95 -8.64 -6.88
C VAL A 257 2.56 -8.95 -7.45
N GLY A 258 2.31 -8.58 -8.72
CA GLY A 258 1.07 -8.92 -9.42
C GLY A 258 0.87 -10.42 -9.54
N SER A 259 1.93 -11.20 -9.78
CA SER A 259 1.84 -12.67 -9.82
C SER A 259 1.42 -13.23 -8.46
N ILE A 260 1.98 -12.74 -7.35
CA ILE A 260 1.58 -13.15 -6.00
C ILE A 260 0.13 -12.75 -5.72
N LEU A 261 -0.28 -11.55 -6.10
CA LEU A 261 -1.62 -11.04 -5.85
C LEU A 261 -2.69 -11.82 -6.65
N PHE A 262 -2.50 -11.96 -7.95
CA PHE A 262 -3.52 -12.56 -8.83
C PHE A 262 -3.47 -14.09 -8.82
N VAL A 263 -2.28 -14.68 -8.87
CA VAL A 263 -2.13 -16.15 -8.87
C VAL A 263 -2.06 -16.70 -7.46
N GLY A 264 -1.19 -16.18 -6.61
CA GLY A 264 -1.00 -16.67 -5.24
C GLY A 264 -2.24 -16.48 -4.38
N ALA A 265 -2.71 -15.26 -4.24
CA ALA A 265 -3.87 -14.94 -3.42
C ALA A 265 -5.20 -15.24 -4.12
N GLY A 266 -5.31 -14.95 -5.43
CA GLY A 266 -6.54 -15.11 -6.19
C GLY A 266 -6.86 -16.56 -6.54
N LEU A 267 -5.91 -17.32 -7.10
CA LEU A 267 -6.13 -18.68 -7.56
C LEU A 267 -5.77 -19.73 -6.51
N LEU A 268 -4.66 -19.55 -5.77
CA LEU A 268 -4.18 -20.54 -4.80
C LEU A 268 -4.68 -20.30 -3.37
N GLY A 269 -5.38 -19.18 -3.11
CA GLY A 269 -5.98 -18.89 -1.82
C GLY A 269 -4.98 -18.54 -0.71
N ALA A 270 -3.76 -18.11 -1.05
CA ALA A 270 -2.73 -17.72 -0.09
C ALA A 270 -3.07 -16.37 0.57
N GLY A 271 -4.01 -16.39 1.53
CA GLY A 271 -4.57 -15.19 2.16
C GLY A 271 -3.55 -14.29 2.85
N THR A 272 -2.55 -14.88 3.50
CA THR A 272 -1.49 -14.14 4.20
C THR A 272 -0.61 -13.31 3.24
N LEU A 273 -0.43 -13.78 2.00
CA LEU A 273 0.34 -13.06 0.98
C LEU A 273 -0.50 -11.99 0.28
N LYS A 274 -1.83 -12.06 0.38
CA LYS A 274 -2.74 -11.10 -0.23
C LYS A 274 -2.50 -9.68 0.28
N ASP A 275 -2.50 -9.50 1.58
CA ASP A 275 -2.39 -8.17 2.20
C ASP A 275 -1.03 -7.52 1.90
N LEU A 276 0.06 -8.34 1.95
CA LEU A 276 1.39 -7.89 1.59
C LEU A 276 1.47 -7.48 0.11
N SER A 277 1.01 -8.36 -0.79
CA SER A 277 1.09 -8.11 -2.22
C SER A 277 0.15 -6.97 -2.66
N LEU A 278 -1.01 -6.83 -2.03
CA LEU A 278 -1.92 -5.72 -2.27
C LEU A 278 -1.28 -4.38 -1.88
N ALA A 279 -0.64 -4.32 -0.72
CA ALA A 279 0.07 -3.12 -0.27
C ALA A 279 1.22 -2.73 -1.19
N LEU A 280 1.92 -3.71 -1.75
CA LEU A 280 3.02 -3.49 -2.70
C LEU A 280 2.54 -3.12 -4.11
N PHE A 281 1.31 -3.50 -4.47
CA PHE A 281 0.76 -3.29 -5.81
C PHE A 281 0.15 -1.88 -5.99
N ILE A 282 -0.37 -1.28 -4.93
CA ILE A 282 -0.92 0.08 -4.89
C ILE A 282 0.18 1.14 -4.94
#